data_8f88c89478a454fbc9027e37a3b30d29
#
_entry.id   8f88c89478a454fbc9027e37a3b30d29
#
_cell.length_a   1.000
_cell.length_b   1.000
_cell.length_c   1.000
_cell.angle_alpha   90.00
_cell.angle_beta   90.00
_cell.angle_gamma   90.00
#
_symmetry.space_group_name_H-M   'P 1'
#
loop_
_entity.id
_entity.type
_entity.pdbx_description
1 polymer ?
#
loop_
_entity_poly.entity_id
_entity_poly.type
_entity_poly.pdbx_seq_one_letter_code
_entity_poly.pdbx_strand_id
1 'polypeptide(L)'
;MSYDPSITFFASFIQMFFSFASLIELAFYIIGSIGLYSMANNTGMKNPWLSWIPVAREYLLGSLADRYNCTSRQKKTSFAIWLTVASVIQLPVIGFILLSIPLISSMMYFSLSLLLVLIFLVLIVAVINLACKVLYLVCVYYTVMDYEPSRGVL
;
A
#
# COMPACT_ATOMS: atom_id res chain seq x y z
N MET A 1 -12.25 -34.88 -19.14
CA MET A 1 -11.16 -33.95 -18.81
C MET A 1 -10.39 -34.58 -17.66
N SER A 2 -9.23 -35.20 -17.91
CA SER A 2 -8.37 -35.74 -16.86
C SER A 2 -7.71 -34.56 -16.14
N TYR A 3 -8.12 -34.31 -14.93
CA TYR A 3 -7.46 -33.36 -14.05
C TYR A 3 -6.07 -33.93 -13.73
N ASP A 4 -5.06 -33.21 -14.15
CA ASP A 4 -3.67 -33.54 -13.87
C ASP A 4 -3.39 -33.23 -12.37
N PRO A 5 -3.13 -34.26 -11.54
CA PRO A 5 -2.98 -34.10 -10.09
C PRO A 5 -1.83 -33.14 -9.72
N SER A 6 -0.85 -32.97 -10.60
CA SER A 6 0.25 -32.05 -10.43
C SER A 6 -0.22 -30.61 -10.46
N ILE A 7 -1.14 -30.21 -11.36
CA ILE A 7 -1.67 -28.85 -11.50
C ILE A 7 -2.49 -28.46 -10.26
N THR A 8 -3.31 -29.40 -9.76
CA THR A 8 -4.12 -29.15 -8.55
C THR A 8 -3.25 -29.00 -7.30
N PHE A 9 -2.16 -29.75 -7.20
CA PHE A 9 -1.20 -29.64 -6.11
C PHE A 9 -0.51 -28.25 -6.13
N PHE A 10 -0.01 -27.82 -7.29
CA PHE A 10 0.60 -26.49 -7.44
C PHE A 10 -0.39 -25.37 -7.13
N ALA A 11 -1.62 -25.46 -7.60
CA ALA A 11 -2.65 -24.45 -7.32
C ALA A 11 -2.95 -24.35 -5.82
N SER A 12 -3.07 -25.49 -5.12
CA SER A 12 -3.31 -25.55 -3.68
C SER A 12 -2.12 -24.97 -2.89
N PHE A 13 -0.91 -25.27 -3.31
CA PHE A 13 0.31 -24.75 -2.70
C PHE A 13 0.41 -23.21 -2.83
N ILE A 14 0.14 -22.69 -4.03
CA ILE A 14 0.10 -21.26 -4.29
C ILE A 14 -0.98 -20.59 -3.44
N GLN A 15 -2.18 -21.14 -3.37
CA GLN A 15 -3.26 -20.60 -2.56
C GLN A 15 -2.92 -20.57 -1.07
N MET A 16 -2.30 -21.61 -0.55
CA MET A 16 -1.82 -21.66 0.83
C MET A 16 -0.77 -20.58 1.10
N PHE A 17 0.18 -20.37 0.19
CA PHE A 17 1.21 -19.34 0.30
C PHE A 17 0.61 -17.93 0.34
N PHE A 18 -0.36 -17.65 -0.54
CA PHE A 18 -1.07 -16.36 -0.54
C PHE A 18 -1.86 -16.13 0.75
N SER A 19 -2.46 -17.17 1.32
CA SER A 19 -3.17 -17.08 2.60
C SER A 19 -2.23 -16.73 3.76
N PHE A 20 -1.04 -17.31 3.82
CA PHE A 20 -0.03 -16.95 4.81
C PHE A 20 0.49 -15.52 4.60
N ALA A 21 0.73 -15.11 3.37
CA ALA A 21 1.19 -13.76 3.06
C ALA A 21 0.17 -12.72 3.52
N SER A 22 -1.13 -12.95 3.33
CA SER A 22 -2.19 -12.03 3.76
C SER A 22 -2.28 -11.89 5.27
N LEU A 23 -2.03 -12.96 6.04
CA LEU A 23 -1.99 -12.90 7.50
C LEU A 23 -0.80 -12.06 8.00
N ILE A 24 0.35 -12.22 7.37
CA ILE A 24 1.55 -11.42 7.68
C ILE A 24 1.28 -9.94 7.37
N GLU A 25 0.68 -9.65 6.23
CA GLU A 25 0.32 -8.29 5.82
C GLU A 25 -0.66 -7.64 6.81
N LEU A 26 -1.66 -8.39 7.29
CA LEU A 26 -2.58 -7.94 8.33
C LEU A 26 -1.84 -7.63 9.64
N ALA A 27 -0.90 -8.47 10.06
CA ALA A 27 -0.10 -8.23 11.26
C ALA A 27 0.73 -6.93 11.13
N PHE A 28 1.41 -6.73 10.02
CA PHE A 28 2.14 -5.48 9.74
C PHE A 28 1.22 -4.26 9.69
N TYR A 29 0.01 -4.41 9.15
CA TYR A 29 -0.99 -3.35 9.15
C TYR A 29 -1.36 -2.93 10.58
N ILE A 30 -1.64 -3.89 11.46
CA ILE A 30 -2.01 -3.63 12.86
C ILE A 30 -0.86 -2.95 13.61
N ILE A 31 0.36 -3.50 13.53
CA ILE A 31 1.55 -2.95 14.18
C ILE A 31 1.80 -1.51 13.70
N GLY A 32 1.74 -1.29 12.40
CA GLY A 32 1.93 0.04 11.81
C GLY A 32 0.82 1.02 12.21
N SER A 33 -0.43 0.56 12.38
CA SER A 33 -1.54 1.41 12.83
C SER A 33 -1.38 1.83 14.29
N ILE A 34 -0.90 0.93 15.15
CA ILE A 34 -0.59 1.24 16.56
C ILE A 34 0.54 2.27 16.64
N GLY A 35 1.62 2.06 15.88
CA GLY A 35 2.75 2.99 15.84
C GLY A 35 2.34 4.39 15.37
N LEU A 36 1.56 4.47 14.29
CA LEU A 36 1.09 5.72 13.75
C LEU A 36 0.08 6.41 14.68
N TYR A 37 -0.79 5.65 15.36
CA TYR A 37 -1.68 6.16 16.39
C TYR A 37 -0.89 6.83 17.52
N SER A 38 0.13 6.14 18.04
CA SER A 38 0.98 6.65 19.11
C SER A 38 1.71 7.94 18.70
N MET A 39 2.29 7.95 17.50
CA MET A 39 2.96 9.15 16.96
C MET A 39 1.98 10.34 16.82
N ALA A 40 0.80 10.11 16.24
CA ALA A 40 -0.21 11.13 16.06
C ALA A 40 -0.74 11.67 17.40
N ASN A 41 -0.92 10.80 18.39
CA ASN A 41 -1.36 11.19 19.72
C ASN A 41 -0.29 12.03 20.44
N ASN A 42 0.97 11.62 20.39
CA ASN A 42 2.09 12.34 21.01
C ASN A 42 2.34 13.71 20.37
N THR A 43 2.05 13.84 19.07
CA THR A 43 2.15 15.12 18.36
C THR A 43 0.92 16.03 18.53
N GLY A 44 -0.09 15.60 19.28
CA GLY A 44 -1.31 16.37 19.57
C GLY A 44 -2.24 16.55 18.37
N MET A 45 -2.24 15.57 17.43
CA MET A 45 -3.19 15.59 16.31
C MET A 45 -4.63 15.35 16.77
N LYS A 46 -5.59 16.06 16.16
CA LYS A 46 -6.99 16.00 16.58
C LYS A 46 -7.67 14.64 16.50
N ASN A 47 -7.24 13.80 15.55
CA ASN A 47 -7.91 12.52 15.25
C ASN A 47 -6.90 11.38 15.04
N PRO A 48 -6.19 10.90 16.07
CA PRO A 48 -5.20 9.84 15.94
C PRO A 48 -5.82 8.48 15.54
N TRP A 49 -7.12 8.26 15.81
CA TRP A 49 -7.85 7.05 15.44
C TRP A 49 -7.96 6.80 13.92
N LEU A 50 -7.73 7.83 13.10
CA LEU A 50 -7.66 7.71 11.63
C LEU A 50 -6.58 6.73 11.17
N SER A 51 -5.60 6.39 12.02
CA SER A 51 -4.57 5.39 11.74
C SER A 51 -5.14 3.98 11.44
N TRP A 52 -6.38 3.70 11.89
CA TRP A 52 -7.05 2.42 11.68
C TRP A 52 -7.84 2.32 10.37
N ILE A 53 -8.08 3.43 9.70
CA ILE A 53 -8.80 3.47 8.44
C ILE A 53 -7.77 3.51 7.29
N PRO A 54 -7.78 2.56 6.33
CA PRO A 54 -6.73 2.41 5.34
C PRO A 54 -6.38 3.70 4.58
N VAL A 55 -7.36 4.41 4.04
CA VAL A 55 -7.15 5.67 3.30
C VAL A 55 -6.76 6.82 4.24
N ALA A 56 -7.43 6.92 5.40
CA ALA A 56 -7.19 7.97 6.36
C ALA A 56 -5.81 7.82 7.05
N ARG A 57 -5.30 6.59 7.15
CA ARG A 57 -3.95 6.30 7.61
C ARG A 57 -2.90 6.97 6.72
N GLU A 58 -3.08 6.90 5.42
CA GLU A 58 -2.15 7.53 4.47
C GLU A 58 -2.18 9.06 4.60
N TYR A 59 -3.36 9.65 4.80
CA TYR A 59 -3.48 11.07 5.11
C TYR A 59 -2.76 11.44 6.41
N LEU A 60 -2.92 10.63 7.45
CA LEU A 60 -2.30 10.88 8.76
C LEU A 60 -0.77 10.81 8.66
N LEU A 61 -0.24 9.79 7.96
CA LEU A 61 1.20 9.64 7.71
C LEU A 61 1.76 10.85 6.93
N GLY A 62 1.07 11.25 5.86
CA GLY A 62 1.47 12.41 5.07
C GLY A 62 1.44 13.71 5.86
N SER A 63 0.46 13.89 6.76
CA SER A 63 0.35 15.08 7.60
C SER A 63 1.45 15.16 8.67
N LEU A 64 1.90 14.00 9.19
CA LEU A 64 3.07 13.93 10.07
C LEU A 64 4.35 14.30 9.32
N ALA A 65 4.54 13.77 8.11
CA ALA A 65 5.68 14.11 7.25
C ALA A 65 5.70 15.59 6.85
N ASP A 66 4.54 16.18 6.53
CA ASP A 66 4.41 17.61 6.22
C ASP A 66 4.75 18.49 7.41
N ARG A 67 4.34 18.09 8.62
CA ARG A 67 4.69 18.78 9.86
C ARG A 67 6.20 18.82 10.09
N TYR A 68 6.88 17.67 9.90
CA TYR A 68 8.34 17.60 10.00
C TYR A 68 9.02 18.55 8.99
N ASN A 69 8.61 18.51 7.73
CA ASN A 69 9.18 19.37 6.71
C ASN A 69 8.94 20.86 6.99
N CYS A 70 7.77 21.21 7.55
CA CYS A 70 7.46 22.59 7.94
C CYS A 70 8.32 23.06 9.12
N THR A 71 8.53 22.19 10.12
CA THR A 71 9.27 22.55 11.35
C THR A 71 10.79 22.52 11.14
N SER A 72 11.32 21.47 10.50
CA SER A 72 12.78 21.27 10.36
C SER A 72 13.37 21.89 9.10
N ARG A 73 12.61 21.97 7.99
CA ARG A 73 13.11 22.44 6.69
C ARG A 73 12.48 23.74 6.20
N GLN A 74 11.50 24.27 6.93
CA GLN A 74 10.73 25.47 6.54
C GLN A 74 10.11 25.38 5.12
N LYS A 75 9.91 24.16 4.61
CA LYS A 75 9.27 23.90 3.31
C LYS A 75 7.83 23.44 3.53
N LYS A 76 6.87 24.15 2.96
CA LYS A 76 5.50 23.69 2.85
C LYS A 76 5.44 22.57 1.80
N THR A 77 5.22 21.36 2.24
CA THR A 77 4.97 20.20 1.39
C THR A 77 3.52 19.76 1.55
N SER A 78 2.98 19.06 0.56
CA SER A 78 1.59 18.57 0.57
C SER A 78 1.57 17.05 0.46
N PHE A 79 2.44 16.36 1.21
CA PHE A 79 2.51 14.90 1.18
C PHE A 79 1.20 14.25 1.63
N ALA A 80 0.48 14.87 2.58
CA ALA A 80 -0.82 14.39 3.02
C ALA A 80 -1.80 14.23 1.85
N ILE A 81 -1.89 15.24 0.99
CA ILE A 81 -2.81 15.22 -0.15
C ILE A 81 -2.35 14.19 -1.19
N TRP A 82 -1.04 14.19 -1.54
CA TRP A 82 -0.51 13.27 -2.54
C TRP A 82 -0.64 11.81 -2.14
N LEU A 83 -0.36 11.44 -0.89
CA LEU A 83 -0.54 10.10 -0.37
C LEU A 83 -2.00 9.67 -0.38
N THR A 84 -2.90 10.54 0.05
CA THR A 84 -4.33 10.25 0.06
C THR A 84 -4.88 10.03 -1.36
N VAL A 85 -4.51 10.90 -2.30
CA VAL A 85 -4.90 10.76 -3.71
C VAL A 85 -4.34 9.46 -4.29
N ALA A 86 -3.07 9.14 -4.01
CA ALA A 86 -2.45 7.90 -4.46
C ALA A 86 -3.19 6.66 -3.92
N SER A 87 -3.56 6.64 -2.64
CA SER A 87 -4.28 5.53 -2.04
C SER A 87 -5.71 5.38 -2.58
N VAL A 88 -6.41 6.48 -2.83
CA VAL A 88 -7.76 6.45 -3.44
C VAL A 88 -7.71 5.90 -4.87
N ILE A 89 -6.71 6.29 -5.65
CA ILE A 89 -6.52 5.77 -7.03
C ILE A 89 -6.15 4.27 -7.00
N GLN A 90 -5.42 3.83 -6.00
CA GLN A 90 -4.95 2.45 -5.89
C GLN A 90 -6.08 1.45 -5.59
N LEU A 91 -7.14 1.86 -4.88
CA LEU A 91 -8.28 0.99 -4.55
C LEU A 91 -9.00 0.42 -5.78
N PRO A 92 -9.46 1.21 -6.76
CA PRO A 92 -10.09 0.68 -7.96
C PRO A 92 -9.14 -0.13 -8.84
N VAL A 93 -7.85 0.18 -8.84
CA VAL A 93 -6.83 -0.57 -9.58
C VAL A 93 -6.68 -1.99 -9.02
N ILE A 94 -6.62 -2.15 -7.70
CA ILE A 94 -6.59 -3.45 -7.04
C ILE A 94 -7.89 -4.23 -7.34
N GLY A 95 -9.05 -3.58 -7.24
CA GLY A 95 -10.33 -4.16 -7.57
C GLY A 95 -10.40 -4.67 -9.02
N PHE A 96 -9.88 -3.90 -9.97
CA PHE A 96 -9.81 -4.29 -11.38
C PHE A 96 -8.91 -5.52 -11.60
N ILE A 97 -7.76 -5.58 -10.95
CA ILE A 97 -6.87 -6.75 -11.02
C ILE A 97 -7.56 -8.01 -10.47
N LEU A 98 -8.22 -7.90 -9.30
CA LEU A 98 -8.91 -9.03 -8.68
C LEU A 98 -10.05 -9.54 -9.56
N LEU A 99 -10.79 -8.67 -10.24
CA LEU A 99 -11.86 -9.04 -11.17
C LEU A 99 -11.31 -9.62 -12.49
N SER A 100 -10.12 -9.25 -12.91
CA SER A 100 -9.53 -9.77 -14.15
C SER A 100 -9.03 -11.20 -14.03
N ILE A 101 -8.63 -11.67 -12.85
CA ILE A 101 -8.12 -13.03 -12.63
C ILE A 101 -9.14 -14.12 -13.04
N PRO A 102 -10.40 -14.12 -12.57
CA PRO A 102 -11.39 -15.13 -12.98
C PRO A 102 -11.79 -15.01 -14.45
N LEU A 103 -11.77 -13.79 -15.03
CA LEU A 103 -12.02 -13.58 -16.45
C LEU A 103 -10.94 -14.23 -17.33
N ILE A 104 -9.68 -14.15 -16.94
CA ILE A 104 -8.56 -14.78 -17.64
C ILE A 104 -8.67 -16.30 -17.57
N SER A 105 -9.03 -16.85 -16.41
CA SER A 105 -9.16 -18.30 -16.23
C SER A 105 -10.32 -18.91 -17.02
N SER A 106 -11.39 -18.17 -17.28
CA SER A 106 -12.54 -18.63 -18.05
C SER A 106 -12.36 -18.53 -19.56
N MET A 107 -11.39 -17.74 -20.04
CA MET A 107 -11.17 -17.48 -21.47
C MET A 107 -9.89 -18.14 -22.00
N MET A 108 -9.86 -19.47 -21.98
CA MET A 108 -8.74 -20.29 -22.49
C MET A 108 -8.56 -20.20 -24.05
N TYR A 109 -9.34 -19.34 -24.74
CA TYR A 109 -9.31 -19.17 -26.21
C TYR A 109 -8.88 -17.74 -26.62
N PHE A 110 -8.09 -17.06 -25.79
CA PHE A 110 -7.64 -15.70 -26.12
C PHE A 110 -6.64 -15.66 -27.27
N SER A 111 -6.85 -14.73 -28.19
CA SER A 111 -5.86 -14.41 -29.20
C SER A 111 -4.59 -13.82 -28.53
N LEU A 112 -3.41 -14.17 -29.06
CA LEU A 112 -2.11 -13.73 -28.55
C LEU A 112 -2.03 -12.21 -28.37
N SER A 113 -2.72 -11.43 -29.23
CA SER A 113 -2.79 -9.98 -29.16
C SER A 113 -3.46 -9.46 -27.90
N LEU A 114 -4.55 -10.09 -27.44
CA LEU A 114 -5.24 -9.71 -26.21
C LEU A 114 -4.39 -10.01 -24.96
N LEU A 115 -3.67 -11.11 -24.97
CA LEU A 115 -2.75 -11.49 -23.89
C LEU A 115 -1.61 -10.47 -23.76
N LEU A 116 -1.04 -10.00 -24.85
CA LEU A 116 -0.02 -8.95 -24.86
C LEU A 116 -0.53 -7.62 -24.29
N VAL A 117 -1.75 -7.20 -24.68
CA VAL A 117 -2.37 -5.99 -24.12
C VAL A 117 -2.58 -6.10 -22.62
N LEU A 118 -3.02 -7.25 -22.13
CA LEU A 118 -3.23 -7.49 -20.71
C LEU A 118 -1.91 -7.44 -19.92
N ILE A 119 -0.85 -8.07 -20.42
CA ILE A 119 0.50 -8.00 -19.82
C ILE A 119 0.97 -6.56 -19.75
N PHE A 120 0.80 -5.78 -20.82
CA PHE A 120 1.21 -4.39 -20.85
C PHE A 120 0.44 -3.54 -19.82
N LEU A 121 -0.86 -3.78 -19.66
CA LEU A 121 -1.69 -3.10 -18.67
C LEU A 121 -1.26 -3.44 -17.23
N VAL A 122 -0.97 -4.70 -16.93
CA VAL A 122 -0.44 -5.14 -15.64
C VAL A 122 0.91 -4.50 -15.34
N LEU A 123 1.78 -4.35 -16.34
CA LEU A 123 3.08 -3.69 -16.21
C LEU A 123 2.93 -2.20 -15.83
N ILE A 124 2.01 -1.48 -16.48
CA ILE A 124 1.71 -0.08 -16.15
C ILE A 124 1.24 0.04 -14.70
N VAL A 125 0.31 -0.82 -14.29
CA VAL A 125 -0.20 -0.84 -12.92
C VAL A 125 0.91 -1.14 -11.90
N ALA A 126 1.82 -2.07 -12.21
CA ALA A 126 2.96 -2.38 -11.36
C ALA A 126 3.90 -1.18 -11.17
N VAL A 127 4.16 -0.41 -12.23
CA VAL A 127 4.97 0.82 -12.15
C VAL A 127 4.31 1.88 -11.28
N ILE A 128 2.99 2.09 -11.43
CA ILE A 128 2.24 3.04 -10.59
C ILE A 128 2.30 2.63 -9.12
N ASN A 129 2.10 1.33 -8.82
CA ASN A 129 2.20 0.81 -7.45
C ASN A 129 3.60 1.02 -6.87
N LEU A 130 4.64 0.79 -7.65
CA LEU A 130 6.02 1.01 -7.22
C LEU A 130 6.26 2.49 -6.85
N ALA A 131 5.80 3.41 -7.70
CA ALA A 131 5.91 4.85 -7.44
C ALA A 131 5.18 5.26 -6.15
N CYS A 132 3.97 4.75 -5.92
CA CYS A 132 3.22 5.00 -4.67
C CYS A 132 3.95 4.45 -3.44
N LYS A 133 4.55 3.26 -3.52
CA LYS A 133 5.34 2.67 -2.42
C LYS A 133 6.61 3.47 -2.12
N VAL A 134 7.29 3.98 -3.12
CA VAL A 134 8.45 4.86 -2.93
C VAL A 134 8.03 6.14 -2.18
N LEU A 135 6.93 6.76 -2.59
CA LEU A 135 6.40 7.95 -1.93
C LEU A 135 6.00 7.67 -0.46
N TYR A 136 5.38 6.52 -0.21
CA TYR A 136 5.07 6.04 1.14
C TYR A 136 6.34 5.90 2.00
N LEU A 137 7.39 5.25 1.47
CA LEU A 137 8.66 5.08 2.19
C LEU A 137 9.33 6.42 2.52
N VAL A 138 9.26 7.38 1.61
CA VAL A 138 9.78 8.74 1.84
C VAL A 138 9.03 9.41 3.01
N CYS A 139 7.70 9.28 3.05
CA CYS A 139 6.91 9.83 4.15
C CYS A 139 7.19 9.14 5.49
N VAL A 140 7.32 7.81 5.49
CA VAL A 140 7.72 7.04 6.69
C VAL A 140 9.08 7.50 7.18
N TYR A 141 10.06 7.67 6.29
CA TYR A 141 11.39 8.17 6.64
C TYR A 141 11.33 9.53 7.34
N TYR A 142 10.58 10.50 6.80
CA TYR A 142 10.43 11.80 7.43
C TYR A 142 9.70 11.73 8.77
N THR A 143 8.70 10.87 8.91
CA THR A 143 7.97 10.68 10.15
C THR A 143 8.86 10.07 11.24
N VAL A 144 9.69 9.08 10.90
CA VAL A 144 10.64 8.47 11.83
C VAL A 144 11.73 9.45 12.26
N MET A 145 12.22 10.27 11.35
CA MET A 145 13.22 11.32 11.66
C MET A 145 12.69 12.39 12.60
N ASP A 146 11.38 12.69 12.58
CA ASP A 146 10.75 13.61 13.52
C ASP A 146 10.67 13.03 14.95
N TYR A 147 10.55 11.70 15.04
CA TYR A 147 10.36 10.99 16.31
C TYR A 147 11.68 10.58 16.98
N GLU A 148 12.83 10.84 16.39
CA GLU A 148 14.11 10.46 16.96
C GLU A 148 14.39 11.23 18.27
N PRO A 149 14.40 10.57 19.45
CA PRO A 149 14.48 11.24 20.75
C PRO A 149 15.81 11.98 20.98
N SER A 150 16.82 11.74 20.16
CA SER A 150 18.13 12.39 20.22
C SER A 150 18.11 13.86 19.77
N ARG A 151 17.06 14.32 19.07
CA ARG A 151 16.90 15.70 18.60
C ARG A 151 15.90 16.53 19.42
N GLY A 152 15.20 15.93 20.37
CA GLY A 152 14.25 16.60 21.26
C GLY A 152 14.86 17.27 22.48
N VAL A 153 16.20 17.30 22.62
CA VAL A 153 16.93 17.90 23.71
C VAL A 153 17.99 18.86 23.16
N LEU A 154 17.52 19.90 22.46
CA LEU A 154 18.31 21.11 22.25
C LEU A 154 17.35 22.31 22.22
#